data_4aedf33c51a22aa24c7f580e52974730
#
_entry.id   4aedf33c51a22aa24c7f580e52974730
#
_cell.length_a   1.000
_cell.length_b   1.000
_cell.length_c   1.000
_cell.angle_alpha   90.00
_cell.angle_beta   90.00
_cell.angle_gamma   90.00
#
_symmetry.space_group_name_H-M   'P 1'
#
loop_
_entity.id
_entity.type
_entity.pdbx_description
1 polymer ?
#
loop_
_entity_poly.entity_id
_entity_poly.type
_entity_poly.pdbx_seq_one_letter_code
_entity_poly.pdbx_strand_id
1 'polypeptide(L)'
;MATYNYDFVNDKFRDEVIWKTRQNCLVKTPLKAICYKDAYVFPFKEGQRGEVVTADGITLASDFKEKTSLDKFDTTGLRHGKKAIFVGSLWIYIWGHCFTDHFNKAWFVNTDECRKLQSEGAELVFISCSTQIPKYIRLIFQYAGIDLNQIRVITEPTRFEQLYVPENCYYHTPDKWHRYYTREYLRLLDNIRENVTKEAEAAGNYPVYDNIYLTRTQGKFGSLWKDLGEKVVEKAFAKDGYTVIAPEKHTVAQQFWMMMNCKKLVATDGSICHASCFCKPHTEVTVLCKADFLVEHQVVSNQIANLDVTYVSVHHSFFVDKKQPWHGPYLLCITNNLERYMGHKIPHTPYFLTKNFVKYCIRKIYVSIFGNMEWMNNIVRKQLKKS
;
A
#
# COMPACT_ATOMS: atom_id res chain seq x y z
N MET A 1 10.76 19.51 1.74
CA MET A 1 11.28 18.17 2.07
C MET A 1 10.60 17.72 3.36
N ALA A 2 10.17 16.45 3.48
CA ALA A 2 9.55 15.96 4.71
C ALA A 2 10.47 16.19 5.91
N THR A 3 9.89 16.55 7.05
CA THR A 3 10.59 16.69 8.33
C THR A 3 10.22 15.53 9.26
N TYR A 4 11.11 15.19 10.19
CA TYR A 4 10.90 14.00 11.01
C TYR A 4 11.26 14.26 12.48
N ASN A 5 10.39 13.81 13.38
CA ASN A 5 10.63 13.76 14.83
C ASN A 5 10.67 12.31 15.30
N TYR A 6 11.75 11.92 16.00
CA TYR A 6 12.03 10.57 16.48
C TYR A 6 12.05 10.48 18.03
N ASP A 7 11.70 11.53 18.76
CA ASP A 7 11.84 11.60 20.22
C ASP A 7 10.96 10.61 20.97
N PHE A 8 9.91 10.12 20.30
CA PHE A 8 8.91 9.24 20.86
C PHE A 8 8.99 7.80 20.36
N VAL A 9 10.11 7.43 19.76
CA VAL A 9 10.39 6.06 19.27
C VAL A 9 11.19 5.30 20.33
N ASN A 10 10.92 3.98 20.46
CA ASN A 10 11.73 3.10 21.29
C ASN A 10 13.20 3.16 20.88
N ASP A 11 14.13 3.26 21.85
CA ASP A 11 15.57 3.47 21.57
C ASP A 11 16.15 2.41 20.63
N LYS A 12 15.78 1.15 20.82
CA LYS A 12 16.22 0.04 19.95
C LYS A 12 15.80 0.15 18.50
N PHE A 13 14.76 0.93 18.22
CA PHE A 13 14.18 1.09 16.88
C PHE A 13 14.54 2.44 16.25
N ARG A 14 14.98 3.40 17.04
CA ARG A 14 15.23 4.78 16.60
C ARG A 14 16.25 4.85 15.46
N ASP A 15 17.35 4.14 15.53
CA ASP A 15 18.39 4.17 14.51
C ASP A 15 17.89 3.64 13.16
N GLU A 16 17.04 2.59 13.15
CA GLU A 16 16.42 2.07 11.93
C GLU A 16 15.50 3.10 11.30
N VAL A 17 14.64 3.77 12.10
CA VAL A 17 13.74 4.81 11.60
C VAL A 17 14.53 5.97 11.00
N ILE A 18 15.58 6.44 11.69
CA ILE A 18 16.45 7.51 11.19
C ILE A 18 17.12 7.08 9.87
N TRP A 19 17.65 5.89 9.80
CA TRP A 19 18.31 5.38 8.59
C TRP A 19 17.35 5.30 7.40
N LYS A 20 16.16 4.73 7.58
CA LYS A 20 15.14 4.62 6.52
C LYS A 20 14.64 5.97 6.02
N THR A 21 14.50 6.95 6.90
CA THR A 21 13.92 8.26 6.54
C THR A 21 14.93 9.26 5.95
N ARG A 22 16.23 9.02 6.07
CA ARG A 22 17.29 9.88 5.51
C ARG A 22 17.44 9.76 4.00
N GLN A 23 16.96 8.69 3.39
CA GLN A 23 17.09 8.44 1.95
C GLN A 23 16.19 9.38 1.16
N ASN A 24 16.73 9.96 0.07
CA ASN A 24 15.92 10.66 -0.91
C ASN A 24 15.32 9.64 -1.87
N CYS A 25 14.01 9.47 -1.82
CA CYS A 25 13.29 8.47 -2.60
C CYS A 25 12.90 8.95 -4.01
N LEU A 26 13.05 10.24 -4.34
CA LEU A 26 12.70 10.78 -5.65
C LEU A 26 13.81 10.54 -6.67
N VAL A 27 13.48 9.80 -7.73
CA VAL A 27 14.33 9.62 -8.91
C VAL A 27 13.84 10.53 -10.04
N LYS A 28 14.77 11.28 -10.65
CA LYS A 28 14.47 12.27 -11.69
C LYS A 28 14.71 11.78 -13.11
N THR A 29 15.25 10.58 -13.29
CA THR A 29 15.51 9.99 -14.61
C THR A 29 14.17 9.71 -15.31
N PRO A 30 13.98 10.18 -16.55
CA PRO A 30 12.80 9.88 -17.34
C PRO A 30 12.65 8.36 -17.57
N LEU A 31 11.44 7.87 -17.44
CA LEU A 31 11.11 6.46 -17.68
C LEU A 31 10.82 6.20 -19.15
N LYS A 32 11.01 4.94 -19.57
CA LYS A 32 10.78 4.44 -20.93
C LYS A 32 9.87 3.21 -20.90
N ALA A 33 9.21 2.95 -22.00
CA ALA A 33 8.62 1.65 -22.30
C ALA A 33 9.56 0.89 -23.26
N ILE A 34 9.91 -0.34 -22.90
CA ILE A 34 10.83 -1.17 -23.68
C ILE A 34 10.03 -2.21 -24.44
N CYS A 35 10.25 -2.31 -25.76
CA CYS A 35 9.63 -3.34 -26.58
C CYS A 35 10.44 -4.65 -26.51
N TYR A 36 9.80 -5.71 -26.03
CA TYR A 36 10.33 -7.06 -26.04
C TYR A 36 9.65 -7.88 -27.13
N LYS A 37 10.45 -8.51 -28.00
CA LYS A 37 9.94 -9.44 -29.01
C LYS A 37 9.69 -10.79 -28.37
N ASP A 38 8.60 -11.43 -28.80
CA ASP A 38 8.27 -12.81 -28.43
C ASP A 38 8.20 -13.04 -26.90
N ALA A 39 7.68 -12.04 -26.17
CA ALA A 39 7.55 -12.09 -24.72
C ALA A 39 6.24 -12.74 -24.29
N TYR A 40 6.25 -13.35 -23.10
CA TYR A 40 5.15 -14.12 -22.54
C TYR A 40 4.54 -13.37 -21.36
N VAL A 41 3.22 -13.39 -21.26
CA VAL A 41 2.48 -12.93 -20.09
C VAL A 41 1.74 -14.13 -19.49
N PHE A 42 2.09 -14.51 -18.26
CA PHE A 42 1.49 -15.62 -17.53
C PHE A 42 0.49 -15.08 -16.50
N PRO A 43 -0.74 -15.61 -16.44
CA PRO A 43 -1.75 -15.21 -15.48
C PRO A 43 -1.41 -15.67 -14.06
N PHE A 44 -2.11 -15.12 -13.06
CA PHE A 44 -2.15 -15.70 -11.73
C PHE A 44 -2.86 -17.06 -11.78
N LYS A 45 -2.23 -18.07 -11.18
CA LYS A 45 -2.82 -19.39 -10.88
C LYS A 45 -2.70 -19.67 -9.39
N GLU A 46 -3.48 -20.61 -8.87
CA GLU A 46 -3.36 -21.04 -7.47
C GLU A 46 -1.93 -21.54 -7.19
N GLY A 47 -1.27 -20.94 -6.20
CA GLY A 47 0.12 -21.23 -5.84
C GLY A 47 1.21 -20.58 -6.71
N GLN A 48 0.86 -19.91 -7.80
CA GLN A 48 1.82 -19.24 -8.68
C GLN A 48 1.42 -17.80 -8.97
N ARG A 49 2.36 -16.86 -8.74
CA ARG A 49 2.18 -15.46 -9.16
C ARG A 49 2.24 -15.36 -10.68
N GLY A 50 1.39 -14.50 -11.24
CA GLY A 50 1.52 -14.15 -12.64
C GLY A 50 2.83 -13.42 -12.92
N GLU A 51 3.38 -13.59 -14.12
CA GLU A 51 4.68 -13.04 -14.50
C GLU A 51 4.70 -12.62 -15.98
N VAL A 52 5.61 -11.72 -16.31
CA VAL A 52 6.00 -11.38 -17.67
C VAL A 52 7.41 -11.89 -17.90
N VAL A 53 7.62 -12.68 -18.95
CA VAL A 53 8.91 -13.33 -19.22
C VAL A 53 9.33 -13.07 -20.66
N THR A 54 10.55 -12.61 -20.86
CA THR A 54 11.13 -12.42 -22.19
C THR A 54 11.44 -13.76 -22.87
N ALA A 55 11.68 -13.78 -24.17
CA ALA A 55 12.05 -14.98 -24.92
C ALA A 55 13.34 -15.65 -24.39
N ASP A 56 14.27 -14.87 -23.86
CA ASP A 56 15.52 -15.33 -23.24
C ASP A 56 15.41 -15.62 -21.72
N GLY A 57 14.19 -15.58 -21.17
CA GLY A 57 13.91 -16.01 -19.80
C GLY A 57 14.18 -14.96 -18.74
N ILE A 58 13.98 -13.66 -19.01
CA ILE A 58 14.08 -12.60 -17.99
C ILE A 58 12.68 -12.22 -17.51
N THR A 59 12.49 -12.17 -16.18
CA THR A 59 11.23 -11.73 -15.57
C THR A 59 11.12 -10.21 -15.58
N LEU A 60 9.91 -9.66 -15.81
CA LEU A 60 9.67 -8.22 -15.99
C LEU A 60 8.50 -7.65 -15.20
N ALA A 61 7.67 -8.49 -14.56
CA ALA A 61 6.51 -8.00 -13.81
C ALA A 61 6.89 -7.46 -12.42
N SER A 62 7.92 -8.04 -11.81
CA SER A 62 8.46 -7.62 -10.51
C SER A 62 9.43 -6.44 -10.61
N ASP A 63 9.83 -5.87 -9.46
CA ASP A 63 10.87 -4.82 -9.38
C ASP A 63 12.26 -5.36 -9.76
N PHE A 64 12.48 -6.66 -9.56
CA PHE A 64 13.77 -7.32 -9.81
C PHE A 64 13.67 -8.20 -11.05
N LYS A 65 14.57 -7.94 -12.02
CA LYS A 65 14.71 -8.78 -13.20
C LYS A 65 15.52 -10.02 -12.81
N GLU A 66 14.92 -11.18 -12.91
CA GLU A 66 15.57 -12.45 -12.58
C GLU A 66 15.58 -13.36 -13.80
N LYS A 67 16.64 -14.17 -13.94
CA LYS A 67 16.69 -15.20 -14.97
C LYS A 67 15.85 -16.40 -14.53
N THR A 68 14.97 -16.87 -15.40
CA THR A 68 14.10 -18.01 -15.15
C THR A 68 14.03 -18.89 -16.40
N SER A 69 13.58 -20.15 -16.23
CA SER A 69 13.24 -20.99 -17.36
C SER A 69 11.75 -20.91 -17.67
N LEU A 70 11.38 -20.89 -18.94
CA LEU A 70 9.98 -20.93 -19.38
C LEU A 70 9.27 -22.23 -18.97
N ASP A 71 10.01 -23.34 -18.77
CA ASP A 71 9.47 -24.62 -18.31
C ASP A 71 8.83 -24.56 -16.92
N LYS A 72 9.13 -23.53 -16.14
CA LYS A 72 8.51 -23.30 -14.83
C LYS A 72 7.08 -22.78 -14.93
N PHE A 73 6.65 -22.37 -16.11
CA PHE A 73 5.34 -21.80 -16.34
C PHE A 73 4.47 -22.78 -17.14
N ASP A 74 3.20 -22.88 -16.73
CA ASP A 74 2.23 -23.66 -17.48
C ASP A 74 1.87 -22.94 -18.79
N THR A 75 2.20 -23.56 -19.90
CA THR A 75 1.92 -23.07 -21.26
C THR A 75 0.66 -23.71 -21.86
N THR A 76 -0.11 -24.49 -21.08
CA THR A 76 -1.37 -25.06 -21.55
C THR A 76 -2.32 -23.96 -21.99
N GLY A 77 -2.86 -24.05 -23.20
CA GLY A 77 -3.73 -23.04 -23.78
C GLY A 77 -3.01 -21.75 -24.21
N LEU A 78 -1.70 -21.83 -24.51
CA LEU A 78 -0.92 -20.68 -24.95
C LEU A 78 -1.59 -19.97 -26.14
N ARG A 79 -1.89 -18.69 -25.94
CA ARG A 79 -2.42 -17.80 -26.97
C ARG A 79 -1.30 -17.00 -27.64
N HIS A 80 -1.60 -16.49 -28.83
CA HIS A 80 -0.71 -15.61 -29.57
C HIS A 80 -1.38 -14.25 -29.80
N GLY A 81 -0.67 -13.18 -29.42
CA GLY A 81 -1.04 -11.79 -29.64
C GLY A 81 -0.01 -11.09 -30.51
N LYS A 82 -0.40 -10.06 -31.23
CA LYS A 82 0.51 -9.28 -32.07
C LYS A 82 1.26 -8.24 -31.25
N LYS A 83 0.56 -7.24 -30.74
CA LYS A 83 1.16 -6.09 -30.06
C LYS A 83 0.38 -5.78 -28.77
N ALA A 84 1.09 -5.64 -27.66
CA ALA A 84 0.48 -5.26 -26.39
C ALA A 84 1.36 -4.34 -25.56
N ILE A 85 0.73 -3.64 -24.60
CA ILE A 85 1.37 -2.81 -23.59
C ILE A 85 1.02 -3.40 -22.23
N PHE A 86 2.03 -3.79 -21.46
CA PHE A 86 1.84 -4.34 -20.10
C PHE A 86 1.70 -3.21 -19.08
N VAL A 87 0.53 -3.07 -18.51
CA VAL A 87 0.20 -1.96 -17.58
C VAL A 87 0.55 -2.25 -16.12
N GLY A 88 0.76 -3.53 -15.77
CA GLY A 88 1.16 -3.93 -14.42
C GLY A 88 0.41 -5.14 -13.86
N SER A 89 0.50 -5.32 -12.54
CA SER A 89 -0.11 -6.43 -11.81
C SER A 89 -1.00 -5.93 -10.67
N LEU A 90 -2.19 -6.53 -10.50
CA LEU A 90 -3.16 -6.15 -9.48
C LEU A 90 -3.32 -7.21 -8.39
N TRP A 91 -3.03 -6.81 -7.15
CA TRP A 91 -3.29 -7.56 -5.92
C TRP A 91 -4.52 -6.98 -5.23
N ILE A 92 -5.70 -7.41 -5.65
CA ILE A 92 -6.98 -6.78 -5.29
C ILE A 92 -7.35 -6.87 -3.80
N TYR A 93 -6.62 -7.64 -2.99
CA TYR A 93 -6.94 -7.87 -1.58
C TYR A 93 -6.25 -6.90 -0.61
N ILE A 94 -5.38 -6.00 -1.09
CA ILE A 94 -4.60 -5.12 -0.23
C ILE A 94 -4.80 -3.67 -0.65
N TRP A 95 -5.55 -2.90 0.17
CA TRP A 95 -5.88 -1.50 -0.07
C TRP A 95 -4.64 -0.64 -0.38
N GLY A 96 -3.59 -0.74 0.45
CA GLY A 96 -2.39 0.09 0.28
C GLY A 96 -1.70 -0.07 -1.06
N HIS A 97 -1.79 -1.24 -1.70
CA HIS A 97 -1.18 -1.47 -3.00
C HIS A 97 -1.91 -0.77 -4.16
N CYS A 98 -3.16 -0.31 -3.95
CA CYS A 98 -3.95 0.33 -5.01
C CYS A 98 -3.34 1.61 -5.55
N PHE A 99 -2.62 2.36 -4.70
CA PHE A 99 -1.95 3.60 -5.06
C PHE A 99 -0.43 3.53 -4.83
N THR A 100 0.14 2.33 -4.73
CA THR A 100 1.58 2.08 -4.68
C THR A 100 1.97 1.12 -5.81
N ASP A 101 2.15 -0.14 -5.52
CA ASP A 101 2.67 -1.14 -6.47
C ASP A 101 1.80 -1.35 -7.71
N HIS A 102 0.46 -1.15 -7.60
CA HIS A 102 -0.43 -1.31 -8.76
C HIS A 102 -0.23 -0.22 -9.83
N PHE A 103 0.36 0.90 -9.47
CA PHE A 103 0.67 1.97 -10.41
C PHE A 103 2.05 1.86 -11.07
N ASN A 104 2.85 0.86 -10.70
CA ASN A 104 4.23 0.73 -11.14
C ASN A 104 4.47 1.01 -12.62
N LYS A 105 3.61 0.51 -13.49
CA LYS A 105 3.71 0.63 -14.95
C LYS A 105 2.54 1.41 -15.56
N ALA A 106 1.52 1.71 -14.77
CA ALA A 106 0.28 2.33 -15.23
C ALA A 106 0.46 3.80 -15.69
N TRP A 107 1.54 4.46 -15.29
CA TRP A 107 1.88 5.82 -15.71
C TRP A 107 1.93 5.99 -17.24
N PHE A 108 2.31 4.93 -17.94
CA PHE A 108 2.50 4.96 -19.38
C PHE A 108 1.19 5.13 -20.14
N VAL A 109 0.06 4.66 -19.58
CA VAL A 109 -1.27 4.75 -20.21
C VAL A 109 -1.66 6.19 -20.55
N ASN A 110 -1.21 7.15 -19.76
CA ASN A 110 -1.53 8.57 -19.95
C ASN A 110 -0.56 9.31 -20.91
N THR A 111 0.35 8.59 -21.60
CA THR A 111 1.34 9.20 -22.49
C THR A 111 0.89 9.23 -23.96
N ASP A 112 1.43 10.18 -24.74
CA ASP A 112 1.21 10.24 -26.19
C ASP A 112 1.76 9.00 -26.90
N GLU A 113 2.87 8.46 -26.43
CA GLU A 113 3.46 7.24 -26.95
C GLU A 113 2.51 6.04 -26.80
N CYS A 114 1.84 5.90 -25.65
CA CYS A 114 0.84 4.86 -25.44
C CYS A 114 -0.33 5.03 -26.42
N ARG A 115 -0.87 6.24 -26.57
CA ARG A 115 -1.95 6.55 -27.52
C ARG A 115 -1.57 6.20 -28.95
N LYS A 116 -0.34 6.53 -29.36
CA LYS A 116 0.19 6.16 -30.68
C LYS A 116 0.24 4.64 -30.85
N LEU A 117 0.81 3.90 -29.89
CA LEU A 117 0.88 2.44 -29.95
C LEU A 117 -0.52 1.80 -30.02
N GLN A 118 -1.50 2.33 -29.30
CA GLN A 118 -2.89 1.86 -29.38
C GLN A 118 -3.50 2.13 -30.75
N SER A 119 -3.25 3.30 -31.36
CA SER A 119 -3.71 3.58 -32.73
C SER A 119 -3.07 2.67 -33.78
N GLU A 120 -1.91 2.10 -33.46
CA GLU A 120 -1.21 1.08 -34.24
C GLU A 120 -1.65 -0.37 -33.89
N GLY A 121 -2.70 -0.52 -33.10
CA GLY A 121 -3.30 -1.81 -32.75
C GLY A 121 -2.72 -2.49 -31.50
N ALA A 122 -1.96 -1.78 -30.65
CA ALA A 122 -1.52 -2.34 -29.39
C ALA A 122 -2.69 -2.38 -28.37
N GLU A 123 -2.91 -3.55 -27.77
CA GLU A 123 -3.87 -3.70 -26.67
C GLU A 123 -3.23 -3.41 -25.30
N LEU A 124 -3.99 -2.88 -24.37
CA LEU A 124 -3.56 -2.75 -22.97
C LEU A 124 -3.83 -4.06 -22.24
N VAL A 125 -2.83 -4.59 -21.53
CA VAL A 125 -2.96 -5.84 -20.79
C VAL A 125 -2.39 -5.71 -19.38
N PHE A 126 -3.01 -6.40 -18.42
CA PHE A 126 -2.42 -6.60 -17.11
C PHE A 126 -2.70 -7.98 -16.53
N ILE A 127 -1.96 -8.31 -15.47
CA ILE A 127 -2.13 -9.52 -14.68
C ILE A 127 -2.93 -9.17 -13.42
N SER A 128 -3.94 -9.97 -13.08
CA SER A 128 -4.70 -9.80 -11.84
C SER A 128 -4.96 -11.14 -11.17
N CYS A 129 -4.96 -11.16 -9.84
CA CYS A 129 -5.33 -12.34 -9.06
C CYS A 129 -6.84 -12.64 -9.09
N SER A 130 -7.63 -11.79 -9.76
CA SER A 130 -9.07 -12.03 -10.06
C SER A 130 -9.46 -11.21 -11.29
N THR A 131 -10.41 -11.74 -12.06
CA THR A 131 -11.06 -11.01 -13.16
C THR A 131 -12.10 -10.01 -12.64
N GLN A 132 -12.63 -10.23 -11.43
CA GLN A 132 -13.55 -9.32 -10.76
C GLN A 132 -12.76 -8.27 -9.96
N ILE A 133 -12.53 -7.12 -10.57
CA ILE A 133 -11.81 -6.02 -9.91
C ILE A 133 -12.79 -5.21 -9.05
N PRO A 134 -12.53 -5.05 -7.74
CA PRO A 134 -13.38 -4.31 -6.83
C PRO A 134 -13.62 -2.86 -7.30
N LYS A 135 -14.84 -2.33 -7.02
CA LYS A 135 -15.23 -0.98 -7.41
C LYS A 135 -14.25 0.09 -6.94
N TYR A 136 -13.72 -0.03 -5.72
CA TYR A 136 -12.79 0.96 -5.18
C TYR A 136 -11.46 1.03 -5.98
N ILE A 137 -10.95 -0.10 -6.47
CA ILE A 137 -9.75 -0.13 -7.33
C ILE A 137 -10.07 0.56 -8.65
N ARG A 138 -11.21 0.24 -9.28
CA ARG A 138 -11.65 0.87 -10.52
C ARG A 138 -11.74 2.40 -10.38
N LEU A 139 -12.29 2.89 -9.26
CA LEU A 139 -12.39 4.32 -8.98
C LEU A 139 -11.01 4.97 -8.80
N ILE A 140 -10.08 4.34 -8.08
CA ILE A 140 -8.72 4.87 -7.91
C ILE A 140 -8.01 5.02 -9.26
N PHE A 141 -8.09 3.98 -10.12
CA PHE A 141 -7.54 4.05 -11.47
C PHE A 141 -8.23 5.11 -12.32
N GLN A 142 -9.55 5.20 -12.24
CA GLN A 142 -10.32 6.24 -12.97
C GLN A 142 -9.89 7.65 -12.54
N TYR A 143 -9.71 7.91 -11.22
CA TYR A 143 -9.18 9.19 -10.75
C TYR A 143 -7.75 9.43 -11.24
N ALA A 144 -6.93 8.39 -11.41
CA ALA A 144 -5.61 8.51 -12.02
C ALA A 144 -5.64 8.74 -13.53
N GLY A 145 -6.83 8.80 -14.16
CA GLY A 145 -7.01 8.97 -15.60
C GLY A 145 -6.91 7.67 -16.40
N ILE A 146 -7.12 6.52 -15.76
CA ILE A 146 -6.96 5.19 -16.36
C ILE A 146 -8.30 4.43 -16.28
N ASP A 147 -8.89 4.10 -17.44
CA ASP A 147 -10.08 3.28 -17.52
C ASP A 147 -9.73 1.78 -17.58
N LEU A 148 -9.94 1.08 -16.47
CA LEU A 148 -9.68 -0.37 -16.38
C LEU A 148 -10.57 -1.21 -17.30
N ASN A 149 -11.67 -0.67 -17.86
CA ASN A 149 -12.49 -1.41 -18.80
C ASN A 149 -11.81 -1.53 -20.18
N GLN A 150 -10.85 -0.66 -20.49
CA GLN A 150 -10.06 -0.70 -21.71
C GLN A 150 -8.85 -1.63 -21.61
N ILE A 151 -8.61 -2.22 -20.44
CA ILE A 151 -7.43 -3.04 -20.16
C ILE A 151 -7.86 -4.49 -20.01
N ARG A 152 -7.33 -5.37 -20.87
CA ARG A 152 -7.61 -6.80 -20.82
C ARG A 152 -6.85 -7.49 -19.68
N VAL A 153 -7.56 -8.20 -18.83
CA VAL A 153 -6.94 -9.11 -17.85
C VAL A 153 -6.45 -10.36 -18.58
N ILE A 154 -5.20 -10.70 -18.40
CA ILE A 154 -4.65 -11.96 -18.92
C ILE A 154 -5.11 -13.11 -18.03
N THR A 155 -5.90 -14.03 -18.58
CA THR A 155 -6.44 -15.23 -17.92
C THR A 155 -5.81 -16.53 -18.42
N GLU A 156 -5.14 -16.48 -19.56
CA GLU A 156 -4.42 -17.62 -20.18
C GLU A 156 -3.02 -17.18 -20.58
N PRO A 157 -2.04 -18.08 -20.56
CA PRO A 157 -0.69 -17.78 -21.05
C PRO A 157 -0.77 -17.18 -22.43
N THR A 158 -0.13 -16.03 -22.65
CA THR A 158 -0.18 -15.33 -23.95
C THR A 158 1.24 -14.91 -24.34
N ARG A 159 1.69 -15.31 -25.53
CA ARG A 159 2.90 -14.82 -26.18
C ARG A 159 2.55 -13.67 -27.10
N PHE A 160 3.27 -12.56 -26.99
CA PHE A 160 3.13 -11.41 -27.87
C PHE A 160 4.33 -11.26 -28.77
N GLU A 161 4.11 -11.02 -30.07
CA GLU A 161 5.19 -10.69 -31.01
C GLU A 161 5.93 -9.42 -30.58
N GLN A 162 5.20 -8.43 -30.06
CA GLN A 162 5.72 -7.19 -29.51
C GLN A 162 5.01 -6.87 -28.19
N LEU A 163 5.73 -6.92 -27.09
CA LEU A 163 5.24 -6.53 -25.76
C LEU A 163 6.00 -5.31 -25.26
N TYR A 164 5.32 -4.19 -25.14
CA TYR A 164 5.86 -2.98 -24.54
C TYR A 164 5.71 -3.07 -23.02
N VAL A 165 6.82 -3.00 -22.30
CA VAL A 165 6.85 -3.05 -20.84
C VAL A 165 7.44 -1.75 -20.33
N PRO A 166 6.61 -0.87 -19.71
CA PRO A 166 7.10 0.35 -19.07
C PRO A 166 8.01 0.03 -17.88
N GLU A 167 9.01 0.88 -17.67
CA GLU A 167 9.80 0.85 -16.43
C GLU A 167 8.93 1.19 -15.23
N ASN A 168 9.34 0.74 -14.04
CA ASN A 168 8.60 0.98 -12.82
C ASN A 168 8.72 2.44 -12.36
N CYS A 169 7.60 3.11 -12.16
CA CYS A 169 7.57 4.47 -11.58
C CYS A 169 7.58 4.50 -10.05
N TYR A 170 7.36 3.35 -9.44
CA TYR A 170 7.43 3.10 -8.00
C TYR A 170 8.02 1.70 -7.79
N TYR A 171 9.15 1.58 -7.09
CA TYR A 171 9.89 0.32 -7.03
C TYR A 171 10.80 0.20 -5.81
N HIS A 172 11.17 -1.05 -5.46
CA HIS A 172 12.18 -1.35 -4.45
C HIS A 172 13.59 -1.04 -4.95
N THR A 173 14.43 -0.60 -4.02
CA THR A 173 15.89 -0.58 -4.23
C THR A 173 16.47 -2.00 -4.26
N PRO A 174 17.68 -2.18 -4.81
CA PRO A 174 18.35 -3.49 -4.80
C PRO A 174 18.56 -4.07 -3.40
N ASP A 175 18.71 -3.23 -2.39
CA ASP A 175 18.85 -3.65 -0.97
C ASP A 175 17.54 -4.13 -0.35
N LYS A 176 16.39 -3.94 -1.05
CA LYS A 176 15.03 -4.29 -0.60
C LYS A 176 14.52 -3.56 0.65
N TRP A 177 15.28 -2.55 1.16
CA TRP A 177 14.95 -1.81 2.37
C TRP A 177 14.42 -0.40 2.11
N HIS A 178 14.56 0.09 0.88
CA HIS A 178 14.09 1.39 0.47
C HIS A 178 13.20 1.26 -0.76
N ARG A 179 12.44 2.31 -1.04
CA ARG A 179 11.64 2.42 -2.26
C ARG A 179 11.91 3.75 -2.92
N TYR A 180 11.84 3.75 -4.24
CA TYR A 180 11.92 4.94 -5.07
C TYR A 180 10.60 5.22 -5.76
N TYR A 181 10.39 6.51 -6.06
CA TYR A 181 9.32 6.98 -6.92
C TYR A 181 9.85 8.01 -7.91
N THR A 182 9.11 8.24 -9.00
CA THR A 182 9.51 9.12 -10.10
C THR A 182 8.49 10.24 -10.29
N ARG A 183 8.78 11.16 -11.22
CA ARG A 183 7.84 12.22 -11.58
C ARG A 183 6.56 11.66 -12.23
N GLU A 184 6.67 10.56 -12.98
CA GLU A 184 5.53 9.89 -13.61
C GLU A 184 4.56 9.37 -12.56
N TYR A 185 5.08 8.82 -11.45
CA TYR A 185 4.25 8.42 -10.32
C TYR A 185 3.54 9.61 -9.65
N LEU A 186 4.24 10.73 -9.46
CA LEU A 186 3.64 11.95 -8.90
C LEU A 186 2.48 12.45 -9.76
N ARG A 187 2.62 12.42 -11.10
CA ARG A 187 1.53 12.82 -12.03
C ARG A 187 0.26 11.97 -11.85
N LEU A 188 0.40 10.66 -11.62
CA LEU A 188 -0.76 9.80 -11.31
C LEU A 188 -1.48 10.25 -10.04
N LEU A 189 -0.72 10.56 -8.98
CA LEU A 189 -1.30 11.06 -7.73
C LEU A 189 -1.91 12.46 -7.89
N ASP A 190 -1.32 13.32 -8.70
CA ASP A 190 -1.85 14.65 -8.99
C ASP A 190 -3.18 14.55 -9.76
N ASN A 191 -3.29 13.65 -10.74
CA ASN A 191 -4.55 13.36 -11.42
C ASN A 191 -5.63 12.92 -10.42
N ILE A 192 -5.27 12.05 -9.46
CA ILE A 192 -6.22 11.63 -8.41
C ILE A 192 -6.67 12.83 -7.58
N ARG A 193 -5.75 13.69 -7.14
CA ARG A 193 -6.08 14.90 -6.36
C ARG A 193 -7.01 15.83 -7.12
N GLU A 194 -6.73 16.11 -8.39
CA GLU A 194 -7.54 16.97 -9.25
C GLU A 194 -8.94 16.41 -9.44
N ASN A 195 -9.08 15.13 -9.78
CA ASN A 195 -10.37 14.52 -10.05
C ASN A 195 -11.22 14.36 -8.78
N VAL A 196 -10.60 14.06 -7.64
CA VAL A 196 -11.28 14.05 -6.33
C VAL A 196 -11.73 15.46 -5.95
N THR A 197 -10.91 16.49 -6.19
CA THR A 197 -11.29 17.89 -5.94
C THR A 197 -12.51 18.28 -6.77
N LYS A 198 -12.52 17.99 -8.07
CA LYS A 198 -13.67 18.28 -8.96
C LYS A 198 -14.95 17.58 -8.47
N GLU A 199 -14.83 16.31 -8.05
CA GLU A 199 -15.98 15.57 -7.53
C GLU A 199 -16.49 16.15 -6.20
N ALA A 200 -15.58 16.50 -5.29
CA ALA A 200 -15.96 17.07 -3.99
C ALA A 200 -16.60 18.45 -4.11
N GLU A 201 -16.07 19.31 -5.00
CA GLU A 201 -16.65 20.62 -5.30
C GLU A 201 -18.04 20.49 -5.93
N ALA A 202 -18.24 19.57 -6.86
CA ALA A 202 -19.53 19.30 -7.47
C ALA A 202 -20.56 18.75 -6.46
N ALA A 203 -20.11 17.92 -5.50
CA ALA A 203 -20.98 17.39 -4.45
C ALA A 203 -21.32 18.42 -3.37
N GLY A 204 -20.42 19.37 -3.06
CA GLY A 204 -20.61 20.47 -2.12
C GLY A 204 -20.76 20.10 -0.64
N ASN A 205 -20.64 18.81 -0.28
CA ASN A 205 -20.91 18.34 1.08
C ASN A 205 -19.92 17.29 1.60
N TYR A 206 -18.73 17.20 1.00
CA TYR A 206 -17.71 16.26 1.49
C TYR A 206 -17.19 16.70 2.86
N PRO A 207 -17.01 15.75 3.81
CA PRO A 207 -16.59 16.08 5.15
C PRO A 207 -15.15 16.59 5.19
N VAL A 208 -14.91 17.59 6.06
CA VAL A 208 -13.58 18.14 6.35
C VAL A 208 -13.40 18.17 7.86
N TYR A 209 -12.26 17.71 8.32
CA TYR A 209 -11.90 17.69 9.74
C TYR A 209 -10.44 18.15 9.90
N ASP A 210 -10.18 19.03 10.85
CA ASP A 210 -8.83 19.54 11.10
C ASP A 210 -7.90 18.44 11.65
N ASN A 211 -8.36 17.68 12.65
CA ASN A 211 -7.58 16.65 13.32
C ASN A 211 -8.25 15.28 13.12
N ILE A 212 -7.58 14.37 12.45
CA ILE A 212 -8.11 13.05 12.09
C ILE A 212 -7.30 11.94 12.76
N TYR A 213 -7.97 11.00 13.39
CA TYR A 213 -7.46 9.70 13.77
C TYR A 213 -8.07 8.63 12.86
N LEU A 214 -7.27 8.00 12.01
CA LEU A 214 -7.72 6.89 11.17
C LEU A 214 -7.75 5.60 11.99
N THR A 215 -8.95 5.07 12.25
CA THR A 215 -9.13 3.86 13.04
C THR A 215 -9.29 2.62 12.18
N ARG A 216 -8.79 1.49 12.69
CA ARG A 216 -9.05 0.14 12.18
C ARG A 216 -9.99 -0.67 13.08
N THR A 217 -10.45 -0.08 14.18
CA THR A 217 -11.26 -0.79 15.20
C THR A 217 -12.70 -1.05 14.77
N GLN A 218 -13.18 -0.38 13.73
CA GLN A 218 -14.55 -0.48 13.22
C GLN A 218 -14.66 -1.31 11.94
N GLY A 219 -13.54 -1.72 11.35
CA GLY A 219 -13.49 -2.53 10.13
C GLY A 219 -13.94 -3.97 10.34
N LYS A 220 -14.62 -4.53 9.34
CA LYS A 220 -15.01 -5.94 9.35
C LYS A 220 -13.82 -6.89 9.18
N PHE A 221 -12.65 -6.40 8.75
CA PHE A 221 -11.57 -7.23 8.20
C PHE A 221 -10.20 -6.92 8.80
N GLY A 222 -9.49 -7.94 9.21
CA GLY A 222 -8.04 -7.99 9.38
C GLY A 222 -7.47 -7.36 10.66
N SER A 223 -7.88 -6.14 11.03
CA SER A 223 -7.30 -5.43 12.17
C SER A 223 -7.67 -6.06 13.51
N LEU A 224 -8.92 -6.51 13.69
CA LEU A 224 -9.37 -7.18 14.91
C LEU A 224 -8.54 -8.42 15.29
N TRP A 225 -7.85 -9.02 14.31
CA TRP A 225 -7.01 -10.18 14.52
C TRP A 225 -5.53 -9.83 14.69
N LYS A 226 -5.06 -8.76 14.05
CA LYS A 226 -3.65 -8.36 14.05
C LYS A 226 -3.36 -7.25 15.06
N ASP A 227 -4.16 -6.18 15.07
CA ASP A 227 -3.92 -4.97 15.84
C ASP A 227 -4.77 -4.97 17.12
N LEU A 228 -4.28 -5.68 18.16
CA LEU A 228 -4.95 -5.78 19.44
C LEU A 228 -4.70 -4.52 20.28
N GLY A 229 -5.73 -3.99 20.93
CA GLY A 229 -5.61 -2.86 21.86
C GLY A 229 -5.68 -1.48 21.22
N GLU A 230 -5.79 -1.33 19.89
CA GLU A 230 -5.89 -0.03 19.22
C GLU A 230 -6.97 0.88 19.83
N LYS A 231 -8.09 0.31 20.29
CA LYS A 231 -9.20 1.07 20.90
C LYS A 231 -8.81 1.92 22.11
N VAL A 232 -7.77 1.56 22.85
CA VAL A 232 -7.28 2.34 24.00
C VAL A 232 -6.54 3.57 23.49
N VAL A 233 -5.73 3.43 22.46
CA VAL A 233 -5.00 4.51 21.81
C VAL A 233 -5.97 5.46 21.09
N GLU A 234 -6.94 4.93 20.34
CA GLU A 234 -8.00 5.69 19.67
C GLU A 234 -8.74 6.60 20.69
N LYS A 235 -9.13 6.04 21.84
CA LYS A 235 -9.82 6.83 22.90
C LYS A 235 -8.97 7.96 23.46
N ALA A 236 -7.65 7.79 23.53
CA ALA A 236 -6.76 8.84 23.98
C ALA A 236 -6.78 10.01 22.98
N PHE A 237 -6.59 9.76 21.71
CA PHE A 237 -6.65 10.78 20.66
C PHE A 237 -8.04 11.43 20.55
N ALA A 238 -9.12 10.65 20.69
CA ALA A 238 -10.48 11.20 20.68
C ALA A 238 -10.71 12.21 21.83
N LYS A 239 -10.14 11.96 23.01
CA LYS A 239 -10.20 12.91 24.14
C LYS A 239 -9.37 14.17 23.87
N ASP A 240 -8.32 14.07 23.09
CA ASP A 240 -7.47 15.20 22.69
C ASP A 240 -8.00 15.94 21.45
N GLY A 241 -9.28 15.76 21.11
CA GLY A 241 -9.97 16.52 20.08
C GLY A 241 -9.77 16.00 18.64
N TYR A 242 -9.28 14.77 18.46
CA TYR A 242 -9.23 14.15 17.14
C TYR A 242 -10.57 13.51 16.77
N THR A 243 -11.01 13.76 15.54
CA THR A 243 -12.15 13.05 14.96
C THR A 243 -11.72 11.65 14.53
N VAL A 244 -12.38 10.63 15.08
CA VAL A 244 -12.08 9.23 14.76
C VAL A 244 -12.82 8.84 13.49
N ILE A 245 -12.07 8.54 12.45
CA ILE A 245 -12.57 8.17 11.11
C ILE A 245 -12.27 6.71 10.83
N ALA A 246 -13.29 5.94 10.49
CA ALA A 246 -13.16 4.60 9.91
C ALA A 246 -13.24 4.73 8.37
N PRO A 247 -12.11 4.67 7.64
CA PRO A 247 -12.09 4.99 6.21
C PRO A 247 -13.07 4.15 5.38
N GLU A 248 -13.26 2.88 5.74
CA GLU A 248 -14.17 1.96 5.05
C GLU A 248 -15.66 2.36 5.09
N LYS A 249 -16.02 3.35 5.90
CA LYS A 249 -17.39 3.91 5.95
C LYS A 249 -17.59 5.08 4.99
N HIS A 250 -16.54 5.48 4.29
CA HIS A 250 -16.53 6.62 3.36
C HIS A 250 -16.21 6.16 1.95
N THR A 251 -16.68 6.90 0.95
CA THR A 251 -16.28 6.65 -0.44
C THR A 251 -14.79 6.92 -0.61
N VAL A 252 -14.20 6.36 -1.68
CA VAL A 252 -12.77 6.59 -2.00
C VAL A 252 -12.47 8.09 -2.12
N ALA A 253 -13.34 8.83 -2.81
CA ALA A 253 -13.16 10.27 -2.96
C ALA A 253 -13.24 11.02 -1.62
N GLN A 254 -14.20 10.68 -0.75
CA GLN A 254 -14.29 11.27 0.59
C GLN A 254 -13.05 10.97 1.43
N GLN A 255 -12.51 9.74 1.35
CA GLN A 255 -11.27 9.40 2.06
C GLN A 255 -10.10 10.29 1.62
N PHE A 256 -9.88 10.42 0.31
CA PHE A 256 -8.80 11.26 -0.21
C PHE A 256 -9.05 12.75 0.05
N TRP A 257 -10.29 13.21 -0.07
CA TRP A 257 -10.66 14.58 0.26
C TRP A 257 -10.37 14.96 1.71
N MET A 258 -10.70 14.08 2.66
CA MET A 258 -10.37 14.28 4.08
C MET A 258 -8.86 14.39 4.30
N MET A 259 -8.05 13.52 3.64
CA MET A 259 -6.59 13.59 3.72
C MET A 259 -6.05 14.91 3.14
N MET A 260 -6.60 15.35 2.00
CA MET A 260 -6.20 16.61 1.36
C MET A 260 -6.52 17.86 2.17
N ASN A 261 -7.42 17.78 3.13
CA ASN A 261 -7.93 18.95 3.87
C ASN A 261 -7.75 18.90 5.39
N CYS A 262 -7.14 17.85 5.95
CA CYS A 262 -6.80 17.83 7.37
C CYS A 262 -5.51 18.63 7.65
N LYS A 263 -5.38 19.11 8.90
CA LYS A 263 -4.16 19.74 9.44
C LYS A 263 -3.29 18.73 10.16
N LYS A 264 -3.93 17.79 10.88
CA LYS A 264 -3.27 16.74 11.66
C LYS A 264 -3.87 15.38 11.34
N LEU A 265 -3.01 14.43 11.06
CA LEU A 265 -3.39 13.05 10.76
C LEU A 265 -2.67 12.10 11.70
N VAL A 266 -3.41 11.21 12.34
CA VAL A 266 -2.86 10.12 13.16
C VAL A 266 -3.34 8.80 12.62
N ALA A 267 -2.43 7.86 12.41
CA ALA A 267 -2.74 6.50 11.99
C ALA A 267 -1.70 5.49 12.47
N THR A 268 -2.10 4.23 12.61
CA THR A 268 -1.15 3.15 12.83
C THR A 268 -0.35 2.88 11.55
N ASP A 269 0.94 2.58 11.68
CA ASP A 269 1.80 2.20 10.54
C ASP A 269 1.20 1.03 9.74
N GLY A 270 1.26 1.16 8.41
CA GLY A 270 0.70 0.23 7.42
C GLY A 270 -0.25 0.89 6.43
N SER A 271 -0.99 0.08 5.68
CA SER A 271 -1.80 0.53 4.53
C SER A 271 -2.76 1.69 4.81
N ILE A 272 -3.26 1.83 6.03
CA ILE A 272 -4.16 2.93 6.39
C ILE A 272 -3.41 4.27 6.44
N CYS A 273 -2.15 4.26 6.89
CA CYS A 273 -1.33 5.47 7.00
C CYS A 273 -0.74 5.89 5.64
N HIS A 274 -0.57 4.96 4.68
CA HIS A 274 0.02 5.28 3.36
C HIS A 274 -0.82 6.29 2.58
N ALA A 275 -2.13 6.40 2.86
CA ALA A 275 -2.99 7.43 2.28
C ALA A 275 -2.57 8.86 2.65
N SER A 276 -1.68 9.05 3.63
CA SER A 276 -1.05 10.34 3.93
C SER A 276 -0.31 10.97 2.74
N CYS A 277 0.03 10.19 1.71
CA CYS A 277 0.58 10.72 0.46
C CYS A 277 -0.36 11.71 -0.25
N PHE A 278 -1.66 11.73 0.09
CA PHE A 278 -2.62 12.70 -0.42
C PHE A 278 -2.74 13.97 0.43
N CYS A 279 -2.14 14.03 1.61
CA CYS A 279 -2.15 15.23 2.45
C CYS A 279 -1.45 16.41 1.75
N LYS A 280 -1.77 17.63 2.19
CA LYS A 280 -1.06 18.85 1.77
C LYS A 280 0.36 18.88 2.36
N PRO A 281 1.30 19.56 1.71
CA PRO A 281 2.62 19.81 2.29
C PRO A 281 2.51 20.40 3.72
N HIS A 282 3.39 19.95 4.60
CA HIS A 282 3.45 20.36 6.00
C HIS A 282 2.22 19.99 6.86
N THR A 283 1.37 19.06 6.39
CA THR A 283 0.40 18.41 7.28
C THR A 283 1.17 17.65 8.36
N GLU A 284 0.79 17.86 9.63
CA GLU A 284 1.36 17.13 10.76
C GLU A 284 0.85 15.68 10.76
N VAL A 285 1.74 14.72 10.54
CA VAL A 285 1.36 13.30 10.52
C VAL A 285 2.02 12.55 11.65
N THR A 286 1.21 11.92 12.52
CA THR A 286 1.70 11.04 13.56
C THR A 286 1.53 9.58 13.15
N VAL A 287 2.67 8.92 12.94
CA VAL A 287 2.73 7.49 12.62
C VAL A 287 2.87 6.69 13.91
N LEU A 288 1.83 5.97 14.28
CA LEU A 288 1.81 5.11 15.46
C LEU A 288 2.51 3.78 15.14
N CYS A 289 3.74 3.63 15.60
CA CYS A 289 4.53 2.41 15.41
C CYS A 289 3.96 1.28 16.28
N LYS A 290 3.54 0.20 15.64
CA LYS A 290 2.94 -0.98 16.28
C LYS A 290 3.90 -2.15 16.47
N ALA A 291 5.13 -2.00 15.99
CA ALA A 291 6.27 -2.89 16.15
C ALA A 291 7.56 -2.09 15.98
N ASP A 292 8.69 -2.68 16.37
CA ASP A 292 10.03 -2.13 16.08
C ASP A 292 10.42 -2.46 14.62
N PHE A 293 9.61 -1.97 13.70
CA PHE A 293 9.76 -2.12 12.25
C PHE A 293 9.00 -1.00 11.54
N LEU A 294 9.63 -0.37 10.56
CA LEU A 294 9.02 0.67 9.72
C LEU A 294 8.80 0.16 8.30
N VAL A 295 7.57 0.31 7.80
CA VAL A 295 7.22 -0.04 6.42
C VAL A 295 7.72 1.04 5.46
N GLU A 296 8.50 0.66 4.45
CA GLU A 296 9.16 1.57 3.50
C GLU A 296 8.15 2.43 2.70
N HIS A 297 6.98 1.89 2.41
CA HIS A 297 5.90 2.65 1.78
C HIS A 297 5.52 3.93 2.54
N GLN A 298 5.61 3.91 3.89
CA GLN A 298 5.30 5.08 4.69
C GLN A 298 6.33 6.18 4.50
N VAL A 299 7.62 5.83 4.40
CA VAL A 299 8.69 6.81 4.14
C VAL A 299 8.47 7.51 2.81
N VAL A 300 8.13 6.75 1.76
CA VAL A 300 7.80 7.31 0.44
C VAL A 300 6.57 8.21 0.52
N SER A 301 5.49 7.77 1.18
CA SER A 301 4.28 8.58 1.34
C SER A 301 4.55 9.92 2.01
N ASN A 302 5.39 9.93 3.05
CA ASN A 302 5.80 11.14 3.74
C ASN A 302 6.56 12.12 2.82
N GLN A 303 7.48 11.60 2.00
CA GLN A 303 8.29 12.43 1.10
C GLN A 303 7.48 12.96 -0.08
N ILE A 304 6.57 12.17 -0.64
CA ILE A 304 5.67 12.58 -1.72
C ILE A 304 4.88 13.83 -1.34
N ALA A 305 4.32 13.85 -0.13
CA ALA A 305 3.51 14.95 0.34
C ALA A 305 4.29 16.02 1.14
N ASN A 306 5.61 15.88 1.31
CA ASN A 306 6.43 16.79 2.12
C ASN A 306 5.86 17.02 3.52
N LEU A 307 5.57 15.94 4.26
CA LEU A 307 4.89 15.97 5.54
C LEU A 307 5.81 16.32 6.71
N ASP A 308 5.23 16.84 7.79
CA ASP A 308 5.88 16.99 9.08
C ASP A 308 5.51 15.79 9.96
N VAL A 309 6.43 14.83 10.09
CA VAL A 309 6.15 13.48 10.59
C VAL A 309 6.72 13.25 11.98
N THR A 310 5.88 12.80 12.90
CA THR A 310 6.28 12.30 14.22
C THR A 310 6.01 10.79 14.29
N TYR A 311 7.02 10.01 14.63
CA TYR A 311 6.87 8.59 14.92
C TYR A 311 6.69 8.36 16.42
N VAL A 312 5.67 7.59 16.80
CA VAL A 312 5.36 7.30 18.21
C VAL A 312 5.21 5.81 18.43
N SER A 313 6.05 5.21 19.27
CA SER A 313 5.93 3.80 19.65
C SER A 313 4.77 3.59 20.61
N VAL A 314 3.73 2.87 20.15
CA VAL A 314 2.51 2.55 20.91
C VAL A 314 2.35 1.05 21.17
N HIS A 315 3.45 0.31 21.25
CA HIS A 315 3.46 -1.14 21.38
C HIS A 315 4.45 -1.63 22.43
N HIS A 316 4.20 -2.85 22.89
CA HIS A 316 5.20 -3.66 23.59
C HIS A 316 5.45 -4.94 22.80
N SER A 317 6.72 -5.16 22.43
CA SER A 317 7.17 -6.35 21.69
C SER A 317 7.85 -7.32 22.64
N PHE A 318 7.10 -8.33 23.14
CA PHE A 318 7.67 -9.38 23.99
C PHE A 318 8.31 -10.50 23.17
N PHE A 319 7.79 -10.73 21.95
CA PHE A 319 8.26 -11.77 21.04
C PHE A 319 8.32 -11.17 19.64
N VAL A 320 9.50 -10.77 19.22
CA VAL A 320 9.70 -10.24 17.87
C VAL A 320 9.94 -11.40 16.92
N ASP A 321 9.06 -11.59 15.94
CA ASP A 321 9.38 -12.41 14.78
C ASP A 321 10.32 -11.62 13.87
N LYS A 322 11.63 -11.94 13.95
CA LYS A 322 12.65 -11.28 13.13
C LYS A 322 12.51 -11.59 11.63
N LYS A 323 11.81 -12.67 11.27
CA LYS A 323 11.67 -13.08 9.86
C LYS A 323 10.52 -12.37 9.15
N GLN A 324 9.42 -12.09 9.85
CA GLN A 324 8.22 -11.50 9.26
C GLN A 324 7.55 -10.50 10.22
N PRO A 325 8.22 -9.38 10.57
CA PRO A 325 7.73 -8.42 11.56
C PRO A 325 6.38 -7.78 11.16
N TRP A 326 6.04 -7.75 9.87
CA TRP A 326 4.79 -7.18 9.33
C TRP A 326 3.56 -8.09 9.46
N HIS A 327 3.69 -9.33 9.92
CA HIS A 327 2.57 -10.27 9.97
C HIS A 327 1.73 -10.18 11.26
N GLY A 328 2.24 -9.54 12.31
CA GLY A 328 1.56 -9.46 13.61
C GLY A 328 1.52 -10.82 14.34
N PRO A 329 0.68 -11.01 15.35
CA PRO A 329 -0.17 -9.99 15.96
C PRO A 329 0.63 -8.87 16.64
N TYR A 330 0.01 -7.70 16.77
CA TYR A 330 0.56 -6.55 17.46
C TYR A 330 -0.27 -6.25 18.71
N LEU A 331 0.39 -5.74 19.76
CA LEU A 331 -0.28 -5.27 20.98
C LEU A 331 -0.04 -3.77 21.12
N LEU A 332 -1.06 -2.97 20.79
CA LEU A 332 -1.05 -1.54 20.96
C LEU A 332 -1.55 -1.18 22.38
N CYS A 333 -0.92 -0.23 23.01
CA CYS A 333 -1.24 0.21 24.36
C CYS A 333 -0.78 1.65 24.60
N ILE A 334 -1.18 2.22 25.71
CA ILE A 334 -0.63 3.47 26.20
C ILE A 334 0.81 3.18 26.66
N THR A 335 1.77 3.87 26.09
CA THR A 335 3.20 3.77 26.41
C THR A 335 3.70 5.09 26.98
N ASN A 336 4.84 5.08 27.66
CA ASN A 336 5.51 6.31 28.09
C ASN A 336 5.82 7.24 26.91
N ASN A 337 6.12 6.68 25.72
CA ASN A 337 6.36 7.45 24.51
C ASN A 337 5.09 8.19 24.05
N LEU A 338 3.93 7.52 24.09
CA LEU A 338 2.65 8.15 23.77
C LEU A 338 2.30 9.25 24.77
N GLU A 339 2.46 9.01 26.09
CA GLU A 339 2.20 10.02 27.12
C GLU A 339 3.12 11.25 26.98
N ARG A 340 4.40 11.03 26.67
CA ARG A 340 5.36 12.13 26.39
C ARG A 340 4.95 12.91 25.15
N TYR A 341 4.52 12.22 24.07
CA TYR A 341 4.02 12.86 22.86
C TYR A 341 2.77 13.71 23.12
N MET A 342 1.82 13.22 23.90
CA MET A 342 0.59 13.93 24.25
C MET A 342 0.80 15.00 25.33
N GLY A 343 1.95 15.01 26.00
CA GLY A 343 2.27 15.99 27.04
C GLY A 343 1.55 15.79 28.37
N HIS A 344 0.80 14.70 28.53
CA HIS A 344 0.06 14.41 29.76
C HIS A 344 -0.07 12.90 30.02
N LYS A 345 -0.38 12.55 31.29
CA LYS A 345 -0.67 11.17 31.69
C LYS A 345 -2.04 10.73 31.17
N ILE A 346 -2.12 9.51 30.63
CA ILE A 346 -3.34 8.95 30.11
C ILE A 346 -3.84 7.85 31.04
N PRO A 347 -4.97 8.03 31.75
CA PRO A 347 -5.53 6.97 32.59
C PRO A 347 -5.87 5.72 31.79
N HIS A 348 -5.22 4.59 32.09
CA HIS A 348 -5.43 3.31 31.40
C HIS A 348 -5.19 2.12 32.34
N THR A 349 -5.80 0.98 32.00
CA THR A 349 -5.46 -0.30 32.63
C THR A 349 -4.10 -0.77 32.10
N PRO A 350 -3.17 -1.19 32.97
CA PRO A 350 -1.91 -1.78 32.53
C PRO A 350 -2.14 -2.89 31.49
N TYR A 351 -1.39 -2.86 30.39
CA TYR A 351 -1.62 -3.74 29.25
C TYR A 351 -1.64 -5.23 29.62
N PHE A 352 -0.77 -5.66 30.56
CA PHE A 352 -0.67 -7.06 31.01
C PHE A 352 -1.89 -7.55 31.81
N LEU A 353 -2.75 -6.66 32.28
CA LEU A 353 -4.02 -6.98 32.93
C LEU A 353 -5.20 -6.99 31.93
N THR A 354 -4.95 -6.76 30.65
CA THR A 354 -6.01 -6.67 29.64
C THR A 354 -6.28 -8.01 28.95
N LYS A 355 -7.53 -8.23 28.54
CA LYS A 355 -7.90 -9.38 27.68
C LYS A 355 -7.11 -9.39 26.35
N ASN A 356 -6.67 -8.22 25.87
CA ASN A 356 -5.90 -8.09 24.65
C ASN A 356 -4.49 -8.66 24.80
N PHE A 357 -3.88 -8.52 25.97
CA PHE A 357 -2.58 -9.14 26.27
C PHE A 357 -2.67 -10.67 26.23
N VAL A 358 -3.66 -11.25 26.89
CA VAL A 358 -3.89 -12.71 26.86
C VAL A 358 -4.09 -13.20 25.42
N LYS A 359 -4.93 -12.51 24.64
CA LYS A 359 -5.14 -12.84 23.22
C LYS A 359 -3.83 -12.71 22.41
N TYR A 360 -3.03 -11.69 22.69
CA TYR A 360 -1.73 -11.48 22.05
C TYR A 360 -0.79 -12.67 22.32
N CYS A 361 -0.63 -13.07 23.57
CA CYS A 361 0.23 -14.20 23.95
C CYS A 361 -0.20 -15.51 23.26
N ILE A 362 -1.50 -15.84 23.32
CA ILE A 362 -2.04 -17.03 22.66
C ILE A 362 -1.73 -17.02 21.14
N ARG A 363 -1.95 -15.89 20.48
CA ARG A 363 -1.71 -15.76 19.04
C ARG A 363 -0.22 -15.80 18.68
N LYS A 364 0.64 -15.23 19.51
CA LYS A 364 2.10 -15.32 19.30
C LYS A 364 2.60 -16.74 19.43
N ILE A 365 2.12 -17.48 20.43
CA ILE A 365 2.43 -18.91 20.57
C ILE A 365 1.95 -19.69 19.32
N TYR A 366 0.71 -19.43 18.87
CA TYR A 366 0.18 -20.06 17.65
C TYR A 366 1.07 -19.78 16.43
N VAL A 367 1.42 -18.52 16.18
CA VAL A 367 2.29 -18.14 15.04
C VAL A 367 3.68 -18.75 15.17
N SER A 368 4.23 -18.89 16.37
CA SER A 368 5.53 -19.53 16.61
C SER A 368 5.53 -21.03 16.29
N ILE A 369 4.40 -21.70 16.52
CA ILE A 369 4.28 -23.15 16.27
C ILE A 369 3.96 -23.43 14.79
N PHE A 370 3.05 -22.66 14.19
CA PHE A 370 2.50 -22.94 12.85
C PHE A 370 3.07 -22.03 11.76
N GLY A 371 4.02 -21.16 12.08
CA GLY A 371 4.79 -20.34 11.12
C GLY A 371 4.03 -19.20 10.47
N ASN A 372 2.69 -19.23 10.45
CA ASN A 372 1.87 -18.16 9.88
C ASN A 372 0.42 -18.24 10.36
N MET A 373 -0.34 -17.18 10.09
CA MET A 373 -1.79 -17.13 10.32
C MET A 373 -2.59 -17.41 9.04
N GLU A 374 -2.06 -18.20 8.13
CA GLU A 374 -2.63 -18.43 6.80
C GLU A 374 -4.04 -19.05 6.86
N TRP A 375 -4.27 -19.94 7.81
CA TRP A 375 -5.61 -20.47 8.09
C TRP A 375 -6.63 -19.35 8.39
N MET A 376 -6.28 -18.36 9.24
CA MET A 376 -7.17 -17.23 9.53
C MET A 376 -7.34 -16.29 8.33
N ASN A 377 -6.28 -16.08 7.55
CA ASN A 377 -6.36 -15.33 6.30
C ASN A 377 -7.29 -16.02 5.30
N ASN A 378 -7.32 -17.34 5.25
CA ASN A 378 -8.21 -18.11 4.38
C ASN A 378 -9.68 -18.04 4.82
N ILE A 379 -9.97 -17.99 6.13
CA ILE A 379 -11.32 -17.72 6.63
C ILE A 379 -11.79 -16.33 6.19
N VAL A 380 -10.97 -15.30 6.35
CA VAL A 380 -11.26 -13.93 5.94
C VAL A 380 -11.48 -13.86 4.43
N ARG A 381 -10.63 -14.50 3.63
CA ARG A 381 -10.79 -14.58 2.17
C ARG A 381 -12.07 -15.29 1.74
N LYS A 382 -12.46 -16.36 2.44
CA LYS A 382 -13.73 -17.05 2.17
C LYS A 382 -14.95 -16.20 2.51
N GLN A 383 -14.87 -15.36 3.54
CA GLN A 383 -15.95 -14.43 3.89
C GLN A 383 -16.06 -13.26 2.88
N LEU A 384 -14.91 -12.77 2.39
CA LEU A 384 -14.86 -11.73 1.34
C LEU A 384 -15.42 -12.20 -0.01
N LYS A 385 -15.35 -13.50 -0.32
CA LYS A 385 -15.94 -14.06 -1.54
C LYS A 385 -17.48 -14.24 -1.45
N LYS A 386 -18.05 -14.09 -0.27
CA LYS A 386 -19.51 -14.26 -0.02
C LYS A 386 -20.26 -12.91 0.15
N SER A 387 -19.53 -11.80 0.24
CA SER A 387 -20.05 -10.42 0.30
C SER A 387 -19.80 -9.68 -1.02
#